data_eba64c7f95d65de5460a700e05cc6adf
#
_entry.id   eba64c7f95d65de5460a700e05cc6adf
#
_cell.length_a   1.000
_cell.length_b   1.000
_cell.length_c   1.000
_cell.angle_alpha   90.00
_cell.angle_beta   90.00
_cell.angle_gamma   90.00
#
_symmetry.space_group_name_H-M   'P 1'
#
loop_
_entity.id
_entity.type
_entity.pdbx_description
1 polymer ?
#
loop_
_entity_poly.entity_id
_entity_poly.type
_entity_poly.pdbx_seq_one_letter_code
_entity_poly.pdbx_strand_id
1 'polypeptide(L)'
;MAETEQERNVAVVRRYLRTFVTKDLAELAEVVAEDVEIYGSGTAVRGRHYPEGAVSSPGLTVLDQEILEIFAAEDRVVVSMAQTYRRDATGATTVQSACKMYRLAGGRIVQFWGEQDTYGLLRGLGLLPDEPIVF
;
A
#
# COMPACT_ATOMS: atom_id res chain seq x y z
N MET A 1 -10.02 -12.38 26.65
CA MET A 1 -9.22 -11.16 26.87
C MET A 1 -9.61 -10.09 25.87
N ALA A 2 -9.63 -8.85 26.32
CA ALA A 2 -9.92 -7.74 25.43
C ALA A 2 -8.76 -7.52 24.43
N GLU A 3 -9.10 -7.18 23.21
CA GLU A 3 -8.15 -6.80 22.17
C GLU A 3 -7.42 -5.52 22.56
N THR A 4 -6.11 -5.49 22.37
CA THR A 4 -5.29 -4.29 22.63
C THR A 4 -5.46 -3.25 21.53
N GLU A 5 -5.08 -2.00 21.81
CA GLU A 5 -5.05 -0.95 20.78
C GLU A 5 -4.14 -1.34 19.62
N GLN A 6 -2.97 -1.93 19.91
CA GLN A 6 -2.04 -2.39 18.89
C GLN A 6 -2.64 -3.47 18.00
N GLU A 7 -3.35 -4.43 18.58
CA GLU A 7 -4.04 -5.47 17.80
C GLU A 7 -5.12 -4.86 16.92
N ARG A 8 -5.90 -3.91 17.43
CA ARG A 8 -6.90 -3.18 16.62
C ARG A 8 -6.25 -2.41 15.49
N ASN A 9 -5.12 -1.74 15.74
CA ASN A 9 -4.40 -0.98 14.73
C ASN A 9 -3.87 -1.89 13.61
N VAL A 10 -3.31 -3.06 13.97
CA VAL A 10 -2.89 -4.07 12.99
C VAL A 10 -4.08 -4.52 12.14
N ALA A 11 -5.22 -4.77 12.76
CA ALA A 11 -6.44 -5.20 12.05
C ALA A 11 -6.91 -4.12 11.05
N VAL A 12 -6.85 -2.86 11.43
CA VAL A 12 -7.21 -1.72 10.54
C VAL A 12 -6.28 -1.68 9.32
N VAL A 13 -4.96 -1.81 9.53
CA VAL A 13 -3.98 -1.81 8.43
C VAL A 13 -4.20 -3.02 7.52
N ARG A 14 -4.49 -4.21 8.05
CA ARG A 14 -4.81 -5.37 7.23
C ARG A 14 -6.07 -5.14 6.37
N ARG A 15 -7.09 -4.49 6.92
CA ARG A 15 -8.29 -4.11 6.16
C ARG A 15 -7.93 -3.17 5.00
N TYR A 16 -7.11 -2.17 5.27
CA TYR A 16 -6.65 -1.24 4.24
C TYR A 16 -5.89 -1.97 3.13
N LEU A 17 -4.92 -2.80 3.48
CA LEU A 17 -4.12 -3.53 2.49
C LEU A 17 -4.98 -4.44 1.62
N ARG A 18 -6.02 -5.06 2.18
CA ARG A 18 -6.96 -5.89 1.44
C ARG A 18 -7.69 -5.13 0.35
N THR A 19 -7.91 -3.82 0.50
CA THR A 19 -8.60 -3.01 -0.51
C THR A 19 -7.87 -2.97 -1.86
N PHE A 20 -6.55 -3.17 -1.87
CA PHE A 20 -5.80 -3.29 -3.12
C PHE A 20 -6.18 -4.53 -3.92
N VAL A 21 -6.61 -5.58 -3.25
CA VAL A 21 -7.08 -6.82 -3.88
C VAL A 21 -8.56 -6.72 -4.24
N THR A 22 -9.39 -6.25 -3.32
CA THR A 22 -10.86 -6.19 -3.49
C THR A 22 -11.32 -4.97 -4.29
N LYS A 23 -10.53 -3.89 -4.30
CA LYS A 23 -10.88 -2.58 -4.86
C LYS A 23 -12.13 -1.97 -4.21
N ASP A 24 -12.38 -2.29 -2.96
CA ASP A 24 -13.53 -1.81 -2.19
C ASP A 24 -13.24 -0.43 -1.59
N LEU A 25 -13.68 0.63 -2.26
CA LEU A 25 -13.47 2.01 -1.83
C LEU A 25 -14.31 2.38 -0.60
N ALA A 26 -15.43 1.70 -0.37
CA ALA A 26 -16.24 1.91 0.84
C ALA A 26 -15.49 1.41 2.08
N GLU A 27 -14.86 0.25 1.99
CA GLU A 27 -14.00 -0.29 3.03
C GLU A 27 -12.81 0.63 3.30
N LEU A 28 -12.16 1.14 2.24
CA LEU A 28 -11.05 2.08 2.36
C LEU A 28 -11.48 3.34 3.14
N ALA A 29 -12.66 3.89 2.87
CA ALA A 29 -13.17 5.08 3.55
C ALA A 29 -13.42 4.86 5.05
N GLU A 30 -13.67 3.61 5.47
CA GLU A 30 -13.83 3.28 6.88
C GLU A 30 -12.52 3.25 7.65
N VAL A 31 -11.42 2.93 6.98
CA VAL A 31 -10.12 2.70 7.62
C VAL A 31 -9.07 3.77 7.36
N VAL A 32 -9.32 4.70 6.44
CA VAL A 32 -8.41 5.80 6.12
C VAL A 32 -9.10 7.13 6.35
N ALA A 33 -8.44 8.03 7.06
CA ALA A 33 -8.95 9.38 7.31
C ALA A 33 -9.05 10.18 6.01
N GLU A 34 -10.04 11.07 5.93
CA GLU A 34 -10.25 11.91 4.74
C GLU A 34 -9.06 12.82 4.44
N ASP A 35 -8.38 13.30 5.47
CA ASP A 35 -7.22 14.20 5.39
C ASP A 35 -5.89 13.48 5.62
N VAL A 36 -5.81 12.20 5.32
CA VAL A 36 -4.59 11.38 5.51
C VAL A 36 -3.37 12.04 4.87
N GLU A 37 -2.25 12.02 5.59
CA GLU A 37 -0.98 12.51 5.11
C GLU A 37 -0.14 11.35 4.57
N ILE A 38 0.46 11.53 3.40
CA ILE A 38 1.17 10.48 2.69
C ILE A 38 2.58 10.96 2.35
N TYR A 39 3.58 10.15 2.73
CA TYR A 39 4.99 10.42 2.53
C TYR A 39 5.71 9.21 1.93
N GLY A 40 6.87 9.46 1.36
CA GLY A 40 7.75 8.43 0.82
C GLY A 40 7.81 8.44 -0.70
N SER A 41 8.83 7.80 -1.25
CA SER A 41 9.06 7.74 -2.70
C SER A 41 9.08 9.11 -3.38
N GLY A 42 9.61 10.13 -2.69
CA GLY A 42 9.67 11.51 -3.18
C GLY A 42 8.34 12.27 -3.10
N THR A 43 7.35 11.73 -2.42
CA THR A 43 6.00 12.30 -2.34
C THR A 43 5.72 12.87 -0.95
N ALA A 44 5.00 13.99 -0.90
CA ALA A 44 4.43 14.54 0.31
C ALA A 44 3.09 15.17 -0.08
N VAL A 45 2.00 14.46 0.17
CA VAL A 45 0.65 14.85 -0.24
C VAL A 45 -0.36 14.59 0.88
N ARG A 46 -1.55 15.16 0.75
CA ARG A 46 -2.63 15.00 1.72
C ARG A 46 -3.93 14.72 0.99
N GLY A 47 -4.72 13.80 1.53
CA GLY A 47 -6.06 13.50 1.07
C GLY A 47 -6.27 12.04 0.71
N ARG A 48 -7.45 11.53 1.08
CA ARG A 48 -7.83 10.13 0.83
C ARG A 48 -7.96 9.80 -0.66
N HIS A 49 -8.16 10.80 -1.52
CA HIS A 49 -8.23 10.58 -2.96
C HIS A 49 -6.95 9.96 -3.54
N TYR A 50 -5.79 10.14 -2.90
CA TYR A 50 -4.55 9.51 -3.32
C TYR A 50 -4.57 7.99 -3.12
N PRO A 51 -4.84 7.44 -1.92
CA PRO A 51 -4.98 5.99 -1.77
C PRO A 51 -6.18 5.43 -2.53
N GLU A 52 -7.27 6.19 -2.69
CA GLU A 52 -8.39 5.77 -3.53
C GLU A 52 -7.94 5.57 -4.99
N GLY A 53 -7.15 6.48 -5.52
CA GLY A 53 -6.57 6.37 -6.86
C GLY A 53 -5.62 5.19 -6.99
N ALA A 54 -4.78 4.96 -5.99
CA ALA A 54 -3.84 3.83 -5.97
C ALA A 54 -4.58 2.49 -5.94
N VAL A 55 -5.61 2.37 -5.11
CA VAL A 55 -6.44 1.16 -5.01
C VAL A 55 -7.21 0.90 -6.31
N SER A 56 -7.77 1.95 -6.90
CA SER A 56 -8.56 1.84 -8.14
C SER A 56 -7.73 1.57 -9.38
N SER A 57 -6.47 1.98 -9.41
CA SER A 57 -5.50 1.87 -10.52
C SER A 57 -6.01 1.16 -11.77
N PRO A 58 -6.69 1.84 -12.70
CA PRO A 58 -7.24 1.17 -13.88
C PRO A 58 -6.10 0.60 -14.74
N GLY A 59 -6.30 -0.63 -15.21
CA GLY A 59 -5.30 -1.33 -16.02
C GLY A 59 -4.23 -2.08 -15.23
N LEU A 60 -4.29 -2.05 -13.90
CA LEU A 60 -3.38 -2.76 -13.03
C LEU A 60 -4.17 -3.64 -12.06
N THR A 61 -3.90 -4.94 -12.07
CA THR A 61 -4.58 -5.91 -11.20
C THR A 61 -3.59 -6.49 -10.20
N VAL A 62 -3.98 -6.51 -8.93
CA VAL A 62 -3.21 -7.22 -7.90
C VAL A 62 -3.61 -8.69 -7.91
N LEU A 63 -2.67 -9.56 -8.29
CA LEU A 63 -2.90 -11.00 -8.37
C LEU A 63 -2.66 -11.70 -7.04
N ASP A 64 -1.74 -11.18 -6.24
CA ASP A 64 -1.36 -11.77 -4.95
C ASP A 64 -0.80 -10.68 -4.04
N GLN A 65 -0.99 -10.87 -2.75
CA GLN A 65 -0.47 -9.98 -1.72
C GLN A 65 0.09 -10.83 -0.58
N GLU A 66 1.37 -10.69 -0.31
CA GLU A 66 2.04 -11.39 0.77
C GLU A 66 2.52 -10.39 1.82
N ILE A 67 2.00 -10.50 3.03
CA ILE A 67 2.48 -9.73 4.18
C ILE A 67 3.57 -10.56 4.84
N LEU A 68 4.82 -10.12 4.72
CA LEU A 68 5.97 -10.83 5.27
C LEU A 68 6.08 -10.61 6.78
N GLU A 69 5.92 -9.36 7.21
CA GLU A 69 5.89 -8.98 8.62
C GLU A 69 4.92 -7.83 8.82
N ILE A 70 4.22 -7.85 9.94
CA ILE A 70 3.39 -6.75 10.40
C ILE A 70 3.43 -6.70 11.92
N PHE A 71 3.72 -5.54 12.47
CA PHE A 71 3.76 -5.34 13.90
C PHE A 71 3.42 -3.90 14.27
N ALA A 72 3.01 -3.69 15.51
CA ALA A 72 2.63 -2.38 16.02
C ALA A 72 3.48 -1.98 17.21
N ALA A 73 3.76 -0.69 17.30
CA ALA A 73 4.35 -0.06 18.46
C ALA A 73 3.69 1.31 18.66
N GLU A 74 3.16 1.55 19.84
CA GLU A 74 2.40 2.76 20.15
C GLU A 74 1.24 2.95 19.16
N ASP A 75 1.14 4.09 18.49
CA ASP A 75 0.11 4.39 17.50
C ASP A 75 0.54 4.05 16.06
N ARG A 76 1.61 3.27 15.88
CA ARG A 76 2.20 2.95 14.59
C ARG A 76 2.13 1.47 14.27
N VAL A 77 1.97 1.17 12.99
CA VAL A 77 2.04 -0.18 12.44
C VAL A 77 3.06 -0.19 11.31
N VAL A 78 3.96 -1.16 11.33
CA VAL A 78 4.99 -1.35 10.30
C VAL A 78 4.69 -2.63 9.54
N VAL A 79 4.79 -2.55 8.20
CA VAL A 79 4.52 -3.67 7.30
C VAL A 79 5.67 -3.83 6.32
N SER A 80 6.16 -5.07 6.20
CA SER A 80 6.99 -5.50 5.09
C SER A 80 6.17 -6.45 4.23
N MET A 81 6.08 -6.19 2.92
CA MET A 81 5.16 -6.92 2.05
C MET A 81 5.64 -7.01 0.61
N ALA A 82 5.02 -7.88 -0.16
CA ALA A 82 5.19 -7.98 -1.59
C ALA A 82 3.82 -8.11 -2.25
N GLN A 83 3.62 -7.43 -3.38
CA GLN A 83 2.42 -7.58 -4.20
C GLN A 83 2.81 -8.00 -5.60
N THR A 84 2.04 -8.94 -6.16
CA THR A 84 2.18 -9.33 -7.55
C THR A 84 1.14 -8.57 -8.37
N TYR A 85 1.62 -7.86 -9.38
CA TYR A 85 0.79 -7.06 -10.26
C TYR A 85 0.75 -7.65 -11.66
N ARG A 86 -0.38 -7.48 -12.34
CA ARG A 86 -0.52 -7.71 -13.76
C ARG A 86 -0.91 -6.40 -14.44
N ARG A 87 -0.19 -6.06 -15.50
CA ARG A 87 -0.61 -5.00 -16.42
C ARG A 87 -1.64 -5.61 -17.38
N ASP A 88 -2.88 -5.18 -17.28
CA ASP A 88 -4.00 -5.83 -18.00
C ASP A 88 -3.87 -5.72 -19.52
N ALA A 89 -3.34 -4.61 -20.04
CA ALA A 89 -3.17 -4.37 -21.47
C ALA A 89 -2.20 -5.34 -22.14
N THR A 90 -1.21 -5.87 -21.43
CA THR A 90 -0.14 -6.71 -21.99
C THR A 90 -0.06 -8.10 -21.38
N GLY A 91 -0.68 -8.30 -20.21
CA GLY A 91 -0.54 -9.53 -19.43
C GLY A 91 0.79 -9.65 -18.68
N ALA A 92 1.67 -8.65 -18.76
CA ALA A 92 2.94 -8.66 -18.03
C ALA A 92 2.70 -8.67 -16.53
N THR A 93 3.45 -9.50 -15.80
CA THR A 93 3.36 -9.63 -14.34
C THR A 93 4.71 -9.31 -13.70
N THR A 94 4.66 -8.76 -12.49
CA THR A 94 5.86 -8.48 -11.71
C THR A 94 5.52 -8.41 -10.22
N VAL A 95 6.53 -8.57 -9.38
CA VAL A 95 6.40 -8.46 -7.92
C VAL A 95 7.04 -7.15 -7.48
N GLN A 96 6.32 -6.39 -6.67
CA GLN A 96 6.83 -5.19 -6.03
C GLN A 96 6.96 -5.43 -4.53
N SER A 97 8.15 -5.25 -3.98
CA SER A 97 8.36 -5.23 -2.54
C SER A 97 8.14 -3.81 -1.98
N ALA A 98 7.66 -3.73 -0.76
CA ALA A 98 7.39 -2.47 -0.09
C ALA A 98 7.61 -2.60 1.41
N CYS A 99 8.06 -1.51 2.02
CA CYS A 99 8.09 -1.33 3.47
C CYS A 99 7.28 -0.09 3.79
N LYS A 100 6.29 -0.21 4.66
CA LYS A 100 5.35 0.87 4.95
C LYS A 100 5.16 1.03 6.45
N MET A 101 4.98 2.27 6.89
CA MET A 101 4.66 2.60 8.26
C MET A 101 3.38 3.44 8.28
N TYR A 102 2.46 3.05 9.14
CA TYR A 102 1.17 3.73 9.30
C TYR A 102 1.06 4.30 10.69
N ARG A 103 0.49 5.49 10.80
CA ARG A 103 0.08 6.06 12.08
C ARG A 103 -1.44 6.06 12.14
N LEU A 104 -1.99 5.66 13.27
CA LEU A 104 -3.42 5.51 13.48
C LEU A 104 -3.92 6.43 14.59
N ALA A 105 -5.14 6.90 14.41
CA ALA A 105 -5.87 7.66 15.43
C ALA A 105 -7.37 7.39 15.24
N GLY A 106 -8.06 7.09 16.33
CA GLY A 106 -9.51 6.85 16.29
C GLY A 106 -9.94 5.70 15.38
N GLY A 107 -9.11 4.67 15.24
CA GLY A 107 -9.43 3.52 14.41
C GLY A 107 -9.23 3.73 12.91
N ARG A 108 -8.55 4.79 12.51
CA ARG A 108 -8.26 5.11 11.11
C ARG A 108 -6.78 5.43 10.90
N ILE A 109 -6.30 5.16 9.70
CA ILE A 109 -4.97 5.58 9.26
C ILE A 109 -5.01 7.09 9.00
N VAL A 110 -4.19 7.85 9.73
CA VAL A 110 -4.11 9.31 9.60
C VAL A 110 -2.84 9.76 8.89
N GLN A 111 -1.84 8.89 8.82
CA GLN A 111 -0.58 9.17 8.15
C GLN A 111 0.04 7.87 7.69
N PHE A 112 0.66 7.84 6.51
CA PHE A 112 1.52 6.73 6.18
C PHE A 112 2.76 7.18 5.42
N TRP A 113 3.81 6.40 5.63
CA TRP A 113 5.09 6.51 4.96
C TRP A 113 5.33 5.22 4.20
N GLY A 114 5.56 5.28 2.91
CA GLY A 114 5.80 4.10 2.09
C GLY A 114 7.06 4.23 1.25
N GLU A 115 7.89 3.20 1.31
CA GLU A 115 9.00 3.01 0.38
C GLU A 115 8.75 1.72 -0.38
N GLN A 116 8.78 1.81 -1.70
CA GLN A 116 8.45 0.69 -2.56
C GLN A 116 9.34 0.69 -3.80
N ASP A 117 9.55 -0.50 -4.35
CA ASP A 117 10.37 -0.67 -5.55
C ASP A 117 9.60 -0.27 -6.80
N THR A 118 9.44 1.04 -7.00
CA THR A 118 8.75 1.60 -8.17
C THR A 118 9.53 1.34 -9.46
N TYR A 119 10.86 1.44 -9.42
CA TYR A 119 11.68 1.15 -10.59
C TYR A 119 11.49 -0.29 -11.06
N GLY A 120 11.57 -1.26 -10.15
CA GLY A 120 11.36 -2.66 -10.47
C GLY A 120 9.96 -2.95 -10.98
N LEU A 121 8.94 -2.30 -10.40
CA LEU A 121 7.56 -2.41 -10.87
C LEU A 121 7.43 -1.94 -12.33
N LEU A 122 7.87 -0.74 -12.63
CA LEU A 122 7.74 -0.16 -13.97
C LEU A 122 8.52 -0.97 -15.02
N ARG A 123 9.72 -1.40 -14.66
CA ARG A 123 10.55 -2.25 -15.52
C ARG A 123 9.89 -3.60 -15.77
N GLY A 124 9.44 -4.26 -14.72
CA GLY A 124 8.78 -5.57 -14.81
C GLY A 124 7.47 -5.55 -15.58
N LEU A 125 6.78 -4.41 -15.62
CA LEU A 125 5.56 -4.22 -16.40
C LEU A 125 5.82 -3.78 -17.85
N GLY A 126 7.10 -3.66 -18.26
CA GLY A 126 7.45 -3.23 -19.60
C GLY A 126 7.26 -1.73 -19.88
N LEU A 127 7.21 -0.92 -18.82
CA LEU A 127 7.03 0.54 -18.92
C LEU A 127 8.35 1.31 -18.95
N LEU A 128 9.47 0.63 -18.73
CA LEU A 128 10.82 1.17 -18.82
C LEU A 128 11.71 0.24 -19.66
N PRO A 129 12.75 0.77 -20.30
CA PRO A 129 13.73 -0.06 -21.02
C PRO A 129 14.37 -1.11 -20.10
N ASP A 130 14.69 -2.27 -20.66
CA ASP A 130 15.32 -3.40 -19.95
C ASP A 130 16.84 -3.25 -19.83
N GLU A 131 17.34 -2.05 -20.00
CA GLU A 131 18.76 -1.72 -19.95
C GLU A 131 19.18 -1.40 -18.50
N PRO A 132 20.37 -1.85 -18.06
CA PRO A 132 20.86 -1.49 -16.74
C PRO A 132 21.16 0.00 -16.65
N ILE A 133 20.87 0.58 -15.48
CA ILE A 133 21.29 1.95 -15.20
C ILE A 133 22.77 1.92 -14.83
N VAL A 134 23.56 2.72 -15.53
CA VAL A 134 25.00 2.86 -15.28
C VAL A 134 25.26 4.29 -14.85
N PHE A 135 25.93 4.44 -13.72
CA PHE A 135 26.33 5.74 -13.18
C PHE A 135 27.79 6.03 -13.47
#